data_a3f439440d812ce6019c648133dd19b4
#
_entry.id   a3f439440d812ce6019c648133dd19b4
#
_cell.length_a   1.000
_cell.length_b   1.000
_cell.length_c   1.000
_cell.angle_alpha   90.00
_cell.angle_beta   90.00
_cell.angle_gamma   90.00
#
_symmetry.space_group_name_H-M   'P 1'
#
loop_
_entity.id
_entity.type
_entity.pdbx_description
1 polymer ?
#
loop_
_entity_poly.entity_id
_entity_poly.type
_entity_poly.pdbx_seq_one_letter_code
_entity_poly.pdbx_strand_id
1 'polypeptide(L)'
;MIDLQQKISNSKWEIPFQVGLNLVVFLFFSVSTRGYHDSIPQVESFEIAFFTNYAVAALVINYFLFPKFLYQKKYWLFLTLFLLVIFTSIFMEEFILEKIYFPTTRGSRFGKIIFSLVDVLPVTIILCGFKLAWDIIRKQLQLEQLTASVEQSELKFLKSQINPHFMFNNLNNIYALALENS
;
A
#
# COMPACT_ATOMS: atom_id res chain seq x y z
N MET A 1 -14.18 14.39 1.89
CA MET A 1 -12.73 14.30 1.61
C MET A 1 -11.90 14.12 2.90
N ILE A 2 -12.12 14.89 3.95
CA ILE A 2 -11.41 14.83 5.25
C ILE A 2 -11.53 13.44 5.92
N ASP A 3 -12.70 12.81 5.89
CA ASP A 3 -12.95 11.49 6.51
C ASP A 3 -12.12 10.37 5.84
N LEU A 4 -11.93 10.43 4.54
CA LEU A 4 -11.14 9.44 3.79
C LEU A 4 -9.64 9.60 4.07
N GLN A 5 -9.13 10.83 4.16
CA GLN A 5 -7.75 11.12 4.55
C GLN A 5 -7.44 10.64 5.98
N GLN A 6 -8.38 10.83 6.88
CA GLN A 6 -8.24 10.37 8.26
C GLN A 6 -8.24 8.83 8.37
N LYS A 7 -9.04 8.14 7.55
CA LYS A 7 -9.04 6.67 7.45
C LYS A 7 -7.73 6.13 6.87
N ILE A 8 -7.19 6.74 5.83
CA ILE A 8 -5.91 6.33 5.22
C ILE A 8 -4.74 6.57 6.19
N SER A 9 -4.74 7.68 6.93
CA SER A 9 -3.74 7.96 7.96
C SER A 9 -3.73 6.93 9.09
N ASN A 10 -4.88 6.31 9.38
CA ASN A 10 -5.02 5.33 10.45
C ASN A 10 -4.64 3.92 9.99
N SER A 11 -3.57 3.36 10.58
CA SER A 11 -3.07 1.99 10.28
C SER A 11 -4.12 0.89 10.38
N LYS A 12 -5.19 1.09 11.15
CA LYS A 12 -6.25 0.08 11.36
C LYS A 12 -7.07 -0.21 10.09
N TRP A 13 -7.13 0.74 9.15
CA TRP A 13 -7.89 0.58 7.90
C TRP A 13 -7.11 -0.11 6.78
N GLU A 14 -5.82 -0.30 6.95
CA GLU A 14 -4.96 -0.97 5.96
C GLU A 14 -5.38 -2.43 5.73
N ILE A 15 -5.57 -3.19 6.83
CA ILE A 15 -5.93 -4.62 6.75
C ILE A 15 -7.29 -4.83 6.07
N PRO A 16 -8.40 -4.17 6.49
CA PRO A 16 -9.67 -4.29 5.79
C PRO A 16 -9.60 -3.92 4.31
N PHE A 17 -8.84 -2.88 3.98
CA PHE A 17 -8.64 -2.47 2.59
C PHE A 17 -7.92 -3.55 1.79
N GLN A 18 -6.83 -4.12 2.31
CA GLN A 18 -6.07 -5.18 1.66
C GLN A 18 -6.91 -6.45 1.47
N VAL A 19 -7.71 -6.83 2.48
CA VAL A 19 -8.63 -7.98 2.37
C VAL A 19 -9.67 -7.73 1.28
N GLY A 20 -10.30 -6.56 1.28
CA GLY A 20 -11.27 -6.19 0.25
C GLY A 20 -10.67 -6.21 -1.16
N LEU A 21 -9.46 -5.65 -1.30
CA LEU A 21 -8.72 -5.67 -2.56
C LEU A 21 -8.42 -7.11 -3.04
N ASN A 22 -7.93 -7.97 -2.14
CA ASN A 22 -7.67 -9.37 -2.47
C ASN A 22 -8.94 -10.09 -2.94
N LEU A 23 -10.10 -9.82 -2.31
CA LEU A 23 -11.38 -10.38 -2.74
C LEU A 23 -11.78 -9.89 -4.14
N VAL A 24 -11.64 -8.59 -4.42
CA VAL A 24 -11.95 -8.04 -5.76
C VAL A 24 -11.04 -8.64 -6.82
N VAL A 25 -9.73 -8.70 -6.56
CA VAL A 25 -8.75 -9.28 -7.50
C VAL A 25 -9.01 -10.77 -7.70
N PHE A 26 -9.38 -11.52 -6.64
CA PHE A 26 -9.76 -12.93 -6.74
C PHE A 26 -10.99 -13.12 -7.62
N LEU A 27 -12.04 -12.33 -7.44
CA LEU A 27 -13.24 -12.41 -8.28
C LEU A 27 -12.92 -12.13 -9.74
N PHE A 28 -12.08 -11.13 -10.01
CA PHE A 28 -11.64 -10.82 -11.37
C PHE A 28 -10.81 -11.98 -11.97
N PHE A 29 -9.88 -12.54 -11.20
CA PHE A 29 -9.08 -13.69 -11.61
C PHE A 29 -9.96 -14.90 -11.92
N SER A 30 -10.91 -15.23 -11.05
CA SER A 30 -11.84 -16.36 -11.23
C SER A 30 -12.73 -16.21 -12.47
N VAL A 31 -13.20 -15.00 -12.76
CA VAL A 31 -13.97 -14.72 -13.99
C VAL A 31 -13.09 -14.83 -15.24
N SER A 32 -11.84 -14.37 -15.17
CA SER A 32 -10.90 -14.40 -16.30
C SER A 32 -10.46 -15.81 -16.69
N THR A 33 -10.38 -16.73 -15.73
CA THR A 33 -9.99 -18.13 -15.99
C THR A 33 -11.11 -18.97 -16.62
N ARG A 34 -12.35 -18.47 -16.60
CA ARG A 34 -13.52 -19.16 -17.16
C ARG A 34 -13.70 -18.83 -18.63
N GLY A 35 -13.77 -19.87 -19.44
CA GLY A 35 -14.25 -19.74 -20.81
C GLY A 35 -15.74 -19.37 -20.86
N TYR A 36 -16.18 -18.75 -21.93
CA TYR A 36 -17.53 -18.19 -22.17
C TYR A 36 -18.70 -19.22 -22.12
N HIS A 37 -18.46 -20.45 -21.67
CA HIS A 37 -19.41 -21.56 -21.79
C HIS A 37 -20.12 -22.00 -20.50
N ASP A 38 -19.72 -21.49 -19.31
CA ASP A 38 -20.36 -21.97 -18.08
C ASP A 38 -21.41 -20.99 -17.56
N SER A 39 -22.64 -21.45 -17.52
CA SER A 39 -23.84 -20.65 -17.18
C SER A 39 -24.03 -20.36 -15.67
N ILE A 40 -23.23 -20.96 -14.80
CA ILE A 40 -23.28 -20.71 -13.33
C ILE A 40 -21.86 -20.51 -12.80
N PRO A 41 -21.57 -19.38 -12.16
CA PRO A 41 -20.25 -19.10 -11.61
C PRO A 41 -20.03 -19.92 -10.32
N GLN A 42 -19.46 -21.12 -10.45
CA GLN A 42 -18.96 -21.88 -9.31
C GLN A 42 -17.46 -21.67 -9.19
N VAL A 43 -16.98 -21.29 -8.00
CA VAL A 43 -15.55 -21.17 -7.72
C VAL A 43 -14.95 -22.57 -7.61
N GLU A 44 -14.01 -22.86 -8.49
CA GLU A 44 -13.30 -24.15 -8.49
C GLU A 44 -12.17 -24.14 -7.45
N SER A 45 -11.89 -25.30 -6.88
CA SER A 45 -10.85 -25.44 -5.83
C SER A 45 -9.45 -25.08 -6.34
N PHE A 46 -9.16 -25.31 -7.62
CA PHE A 46 -7.88 -24.92 -8.21
C PHE A 46 -7.72 -23.40 -8.29
N GLU A 47 -8.78 -22.62 -8.60
CA GLU A 47 -8.73 -21.16 -8.65
C GLU A 47 -8.30 -20.57 -7.30
N ILE A 48 -8.85 -21.13 -6.21
CA ILE A 48 -8.48 -20.73 -4.85
C ILE A 48 -7.01 -21.05 -4.57
N ALA A 49 -6.54 -22.25 -4.96
CA ALA A 49 -5.17 -22.66 -4.70
C ALA A 49 -4.14 -21.81 -5.48
N PHE A 50 -4.40 -21.56 -6.76
CA PHE A 50 -3.54 -20.73 -7.62
C PHE A 50 -3.51 -19.27 -7.13
N PHE A 51 -4.68 -18.69 -6.90
CA PHE A 51 -4.75 -17.34 -6.36
C PHE A 51 -4.06 -17.19 -4.99
N THR A 52 -4.21 -18.19 -4.12
CA THR A 52 -3.54 -18.19 -2.81
C THR A 52 -2.02 -18.17 -2.97
N ASN A 53 -1.46 -18.92 -3.92
CA ASN A 53 -0.03 -18.89 -4.24
C ASN A 53 0.42 -17.46 -4.64
N TYR A 54 -0.34 -16.78 -5.51
CA TYR A 54 -0.03 -15.42 -5.96
C TYR A 54 -0.20 -14.39 -4.83
N ALA A 55 -1.25 -14.53 -4.03
CA ALA A 55 -1.48 -13.67 -2.87
C ALA A 55 -0.38 -13.80 -1.81
N VAL A 56 0.11 -15.02 -1.55
CA VAL A 56 1.24 -15.25 -0.64
C VAL A 56 2.51 -14.61 -1.19
N ALA A 57 2.81 -14.76 -2.48
CA ALA A 57 3.93 -14.07 -3.11
C ALA A 57 3.83 -12.55 -2.96
N ALA A 58 2.65 -11.97 -3.22
CA ALA A 58 2.40 -10.54 -3.04
C ALA A 58 2.53 -10.10 -1.57
N LEU A 59 2.07 -10.91 -0.60
CA LEU A 59 2.24 -10.62 0.82
C LEU A 59 3.73 -10.58 1.22
N VAL A 60 4.54 -11.53 0.77
CA VAL A 60 5.99 -11.53 1.02
C VAL A 60 6.64 -10.28 0.44
N ILE A 61 6.29 -9.87 -0.78
CA ILE A 61 6.81 -8.67 -1.40
C ILE A 61 6.38 -7.42 -0.61
N ASN A 62 5.09 -7.30 -0.29
CA ASN A 62 4.50 -6.13 0.34
C ASN A 62 4.99 -5.89 1.78
N TYR A 63 5.05 -6.93 2.58
CA TYR A 63 5.34 -6.81 4.01
C TYR A 63 6.78 -7.11 4.40
N PHE A 64 7.53 -7.78 3.52
CA PHE A 64 8.94 -8.08 3.79
C PHE A 64 9.90 -7.33 2.86
N LEU A 65 9.71 -7.43 1.54
CA LEU A 65 10.64 -6.83 0.58
C LEU A 65 10.55 -5.30 0.53
N PHE A 66 9.34 -4.74 0.50
CA PHE A 66 9.15 -3.28 0.43
C PHE A 66 9.79 -2.57 1.62
N PRO A 67 9.46 -2.89 2.91
CA PRO A 67 10.01 -2.14 4.03
C PRO A 67 11.51 -2.38 4.24
N LYS A 68 12.01 -3.58 3.93
CA LYS A 68 13.39 -3.94 4.23
C LYS A 68 14.40 -3.57 3.14
N PHE A 69 13.96 -3.52 1.89
CA PHE A 69 14.87 -3.31 0.76
C PHE A 69 14.47 -2.12 -0.10
N LEU A 70 13.22 -2.02 -0.57
CA LEU A 70 12.79 -0.95 -1.46
C LEU A 70 12.83 0.41 -0.75
N TYR A 71 12.26 0.53 0.43
CA TYR A 71 12.24 1.79 1.18
C TYR A 71 13.60 2.19 1.75
N GLN A 72 14.53 1.21 1.90
CA GLN A 72 15.92 1.47 2.28
C GLN A 72 16.84 1.76 1.09
N LYS A 73 16.27 1.94 -0.13
CA LYS A 73 17.01 2.23 -1.38
C LYS A 73 18.00 1.13 -1.79
N LYS A 74 17.83 -0.11 -1.32
CA LYS A 74 18.66 -1.27 -1.68
C LYS A 74 18.08 -1.96 -2.92
N TYR A 75 18.05 -1.23 -4.05
CA TYR A 75 17.31 -1.63 -5.25
C TYR A 75 17.79 -2.95 -5.87
N TRP A 76 19.09 -3.21 -5.90
CA TRP A 76 19.63 -4.46 -6.46
C TRP A 76 19.22 -5.69 -5.64
N LEU A 77 19.29 -5.60 -4.30
CA LEU A 77 18.84 -6.68 -3.42
C LEU A 77 17.31 -6.85 -3.52
N PHE A 78 16.56 -5.77 -3.64
CA PHE A 78 15.13 -5.85 -3.87
C PHE A 78 14.81 -6.58 -5.16
N LEU A 79 15.47 -6.22 -6.28
CA LEU A 79 15.22 -6.82 -7.59
C LEU A 79 15.55 -8.32 -7.59
N THR A 80 16.69 -8.72 -7.05
CA THR A 80 17.08 -10.14 -7.00
C THR A 80 16.13 -10.97 -6.14
N LEU A 81 15.70 -10.46 -4.97
CA LEU A 81 14.75 -11.16 -4.11
C LEU A 81 13.34 -11.17 -4.70
N PHE A 82 12.92 -10.10 -5.37
CA PHE A 82 11.65 -10.04 -6.09
C PHE A 82 11.58 -11.14 -7.16
N LEU A 83 12.62 -11.24 -8.01
CA LEU A 83 12.72 -12.29 -9.02
C LEU A 83 12.72 -13.69 -8.40
N LEU A 84 13.36 -13.86 -7.24
CA LEU A 84 13.36 -15.13 -6.52
C LEU A 84 11.96 -15.50 -6.02
N VAL A 85 11.20 -14.54 -5.48
CA VAL A 85 9.81 -14.79 -5.04
C VAL A 85 8.92 -15.16 -6.24
N ILE A 86 9.03 -14.46 -7.35
CA ILE A 86 8.27 -14.79 -8.57
C ILE A 86 8.66 -16.18 -9.07
N PHE A 87 9.96 -16.49 -9.13
CA PHE A 87 10.43 -17.81 -9.53
C PHE A 87 9.91 -18.93 -8.63
N THR A 88 9.92 -18.73 -7.30
CA THR A 88 9.34 -19.71 -6.36
C THR A 88 7.84 -19.90 -6.53
N SER A 89 7.10 -18.83 -6.82
CA SER A 89 5.66 -18.89 -7.09
C SER A 89 5.37 -19.70 -8.36
N ILE A 90 6.11 -19.45 -9.44
CA ILE A 90 6.01 -20.21 -10.69
C ILE A 90 6.39 -21.68 -10.46
N PHE A 91 7.46 -21.93 -9.70
CA PHE A 91 7.87 -23.30 -9.38
C PHE A 91 6.78 -24.06 -8.61
N MET A 92 6.15 -23.42 -7.61
CA MET A 92 5.01 -23.99 -6.87
C MET A 92 3.85 -24.31 -7.79
N GLU A 93 3.54 -23.41 -8.72
CA GLU A 93 2.48 -23.59 -9.71
C GLU A 93 2.76 -24.79 -10.62
N GLU A 94 3.87 -24.80 -11.34
CA GLU A 94 4.23 -25.80 -12.35
C GLU A 94 4.46 -27.20 -11.75
N PHE A 95 5.19 -27.28 -10.63
CA PHE A 95 5.60 -28.57 -10.09
C PHE A 95 4.66 -29.17 -9.04
N ILE A 96 3.80 -28.34 -8.43
CA ILE A 96 2.93 -28.80 -7.36
C ILE A 96 1.47 -28.63 -7.77
N LEU A 97 1.01 -27.41 -8.01
CA LEU A 97 -0.41 -27.14 -8.24
C LEU A 97 -0.91 -27.75 -9.54
N GLU A 98 -0.20 -27.60 -10.65
CA GLU A 98 -0.59 -28.19 -11.92
C GLU A 98 -0.61 -29.73 -11.88
N LYS A 99 0.32 -30.36 -11.17
CA LYS A 99 0.31 -31.81 -11.00
C LYS A 99 -0.85 -32.31 -10.17
N ILE A 100 -1.30 -31.54 -9.18
CA ILE A 100 -2.44 -31.92 -8.33
C ILE A 100 -3.76 -31.76 -9.08
N TYR A 101 -3.96 -30.62 -9.72
CA TYR A 101 -5.25 -30.28 -10.33
C TYR A 101 -5.38 -30.71 -11.80
N PHE A 102 -4.27 -30.76 -12.54
CA PHE A 102 -4.25 -31.02 -13.98
C PHE A 102 -3.22 -32.09 -14.41
N PRO A 103 -3.18 -33.30 -13.79
CA PRO A 103 -2.12 -34.29 -13.99
C PRO A 103 -2.00 -34.78 -15.43
N THR A 104 -3.12 -34.86 -16.17
CA THR A 104 -3.16 -35.40 -17.53
C THR A 104 -3.05 -34.37 -18.64
N THR A 105 -3.37 -33.11 -18.37
CA THR A 105 -3.46 -32.06 -19.39
C THR A 105 -2.31 -31.08 -19.34
N ARG A 106 -2.06 -30.46 -18.18
CA ARG A 106 -1.02 -29.42 -17.99
C ARG A 106 0.22 -29.98 -17.31
N GLY A 107 0.06 -30.77 -16.26
CA GLY A 107 1.17 -31.32 -15.47
C GLY A 107 2.09 -32.31 -16.18
N SER A 108 1.75 -32.74 -17.42
CA SER A 108 2.58 -33.66 -18.25
C SER A 108 3.51 -32.95 -19.24
N ARG A 109 3.39 -31.62 -19.40
CA ARG A 109 4.14 -30.85 -20.42
C ARG A 109 5.08 -29.85 -19.75
N PHE A 110 6.37 -30.18 -19.67
CA PHE A 110 7.41 -29.24 -19.32
C PHE A 110 7.50 -28.13 -20.38
N GLY A 111 7.53 -26.88 -19.96
CA GLY A 111 7.88 -25.77 -20.84
C GLY A 111 6.85 -24.64 -20.96
N LYS A 112 6.00 -24.45 -19.95
CA LYS A 112 5.03 -23.35 -19.95
C LYS A 112 5.34 -22.22 -18.96
N ILE A 113 6.58 -22.11 -18.48
CA ILE A 113 7.03 -21.03 -17.57
C ILE A 113 6.59 -19.65 -18.07
N ILE A 114 6.56 -19.42 -19.39
CA ILE A 114 6.08 -18.16 -19.97
C ILE A 114 4.58 -17.95 -19.71
N PHE A 115 3.79 -19.00 -19.75
CA PHE A 115 2.33 -18.91 -19.50
C PHE A 115 2.07 -18.66 -18.00
N SER A 116 2.77 -19.37 -17.12
CA SER A 116 2.68 -19.12 -15.67
C SER A 116 3.13 -17.70 -15.28
N LEU A 117 4.11 -17.13 -16.01
CA LEU A 117 4.46 -15.70 -15.85
C LEU A 117 3.28 -14.78 -16.19
N VAL A 118 2.52 -15.09 -17.24
CA VAL A 118 1.35 -14.29 -17.65
C VAL A 118 0.23 -14.38 -16.61
N ASP A 119 0.11 -15.46 -15.89
CA ASP A 119 -0.89 -15.63 -14.83
C ASP A 119 -0.46 -15.00 -13.50
N VAL A 120 0.80 -15.22 -13.07
CA VAL A 120 1.36 -14.72 -11.80
C VAL A 120 1.56 -13.21 -11.78
N LEU A 121 2.16 -12.64 -12.86
CA LEU A 121 2.60 -11.24 -12.86
C LEU A 121 1.46 -10.23 -12.73
N PRO A 122 0.34 -10.31 -13.47
CA PRO A 122 -0.73 -9.32 -13.36
C PRO A 122 -1.32 -9.26 -11.95
N VAL A 123 -1.61 -10.41 -11.34
CA VAL A 123 -2.16 -10.49 -9.99
C VAL A 123 -1.18 -9.90 -8.97
N THR A 124 0.09 -10.32 -9.04
CA THR A 124 1.12 -9.85 -8.12
C THR A 124 1.38 -8.35 -8.29
N ILE A 125 1.45 -7.85 -9.52
CA ILE A 125 1.66 -6.41 -9.81
C ILE A 125 0.49 -5.58 -9.28
N ILE A 126 -0.76 -6.01 -9.49
CA ILE A 126 -1.93 -5.30 -8.99
C ILE A 126 -1.90 -5.23 -7.46
N LEU A 127 -1.71 -6.37 -6.78
CA LEU A 127 -1.68 -6.42 -5.31
C LEU A 127 -0.52 -5.61 -4.72
N CYS A 128 0.65 -5.67 -5.34
CA CYS A 128 1.83 -4.88 -4.92
C CYS A 128 1.68 -3.39 -5.25
N GLY A 129 1.14 -3.05 -6.40
CA GLY A 129 0.92 -1.68 -6.84
C GLY A 129 -0.05 -0.93 -5.91
N PHE A 130 -1.15 -1.55 -5.54
CA PHE A 130 -2.10 -0.95 -4.60
C PHE A 130 -1.49 -0.77 -3.20
N LYS A 131 -0.70 -1.73 -2.71
CA LYS A 131 0.01 -1.57 -1.43
C LYS A 131 1.01 -0.42 -1.49
N LEU A 132 1.79 -0.35 -2.56
CA LEU A 132 2.75 0.74 -2.76
C LEU A 132 2.07 2.10 -2.82
N ALA A 133 0.96 2.22 -3.57
CA ALA A 133 0.17 3.44 -3.63
C ALA A 133 -0.38 3.84 -2.26
N TRP A 134 -0.91 2.88 -1.49
CA TRP A 134 -1.36 3.11 -0.12
C TRP A 134 -0.26 3.67 0.77
N ASP A 135 0.93 3.07 0.73
CA ASP A 135 2.07 3.49 1.54
C ASP A 135 2.58 4.89 1.15
N ILE A 136 2.58 5.21 -0.16
CA ILE A 136 2.96 6.54 -0.66
C ILE A 136 1.97 7.60 -0.17
N ILE A 137 0.68 7.39 -0.37
CA ILE A 137 -0.37 8.33 0.06
C ILE A 137 -0.30 8.54 1.57
N ARG A 138 -0.16 7.48 2.33
CA ARG A 138 -0.04 7.55 3.79
C ARG A 138 1.17 8.36 4.24
N LYS A 139 2.33 8.14 3.63
CA LYS A 139 3.54 8.91 3.94
C LYS A 139 3.39 10.37 3.57
N GLN A 140 2.75 10.68 2.45
CA GLN A 140 2.48 12.05 2.06
C GLN A 140 1.59 12.78 3.08
N LEU A 141 0.49 12.16 3.51
CA LEU A 141 -0.38 12.72 4.55
C LEU A 141 0.34 12.95 5.88
N GLN A 142 1.23 12.03 6.26
CA GLN A 142 2.05 12.20 7.46
C GLN A 142 3.02 13.39 7.35
N LEU A 143 3.64 13.57 6.18
CA LEU A 143 4.52 14.72 5.91
C LEU A 143 3.75 16.04 5.96
N GLU A 144 2.57 16.11 5.35
CA GLU A 144 1.71 17.30 5.40
C GLU A 144 1.33 17.68 6.83
N GLN A 145 0.94 16.68 7.65
CA GLN A 145 0.63 16.90 9.07
C GLN A 145 1.85 17.39 9.87
N LEU A 146 3.03 16.82 9.61
CA LEU A 146 4.25 17.22 10.25
C LEU A 146 4.64 18.67 9.87
N THR A 147 4.57 19.01 8.59
CA THR A 147 4.85 20.38 8.10
C THR A 147 3.92 21.40 8.75
N ALA A 148 2.61 21.12 8.76
CA ALA A 148 1.63 22.00 9.42
C ALA A 148 1.91 22.16 10.93
N SER A 149 2.35 21.10 11.61
CA SER A 149 2.74 21.16 13.03
C SER A 149 3.98 22.01 13.27
N VAL A 150 4.99 21.92 12.37
CA VAL A 150 6.20 22.75 12.42
C VAL A 150 5.83 24.21 12.22
N GLU A 151 5.08 24.55 11.18
CA GLU A 151 4.62 25.92 10.90
C GLU A 151 3.84 26.52 12.09
N GLN A 152 2.95 25.73 12.70
CA GLN A 152 2.22 26.16 13.88
C GLN A 152 3.15 26.43 15.08
N SER A 153 4.18 25.61 15.23
CA SER A 153 5.17 25.78 16.31
C SER A 153 6.03 27.02 16.08
N GLU A 154 6.44 27.28 14.85
CA GLU A 154 7.16 28.49 14.47
C GLU A 154 6.34 29.77 14.72
N LEU A 155 5.05 29.76 14.33
CA LEU A 155 4.15 30.87 14.62
C LEU A 155 3.95 31.10 16.11
N LYS A 156 3.86 30.06 16.91
CA LYS A 156 3.80 30.18 18.39
C LYS A 156 5.10 30.75 18.94
N PHE A 157 6.23 30.31 18.44
CA PHE A 157 7.54 30.82 18.85
C PHE A 157 7.68 32.31 18.50
N LEU A 158 7.38 32.72 17.28
CA LEU A 158 7.42 34.13 16.87
C LEU A 158 6.47 35.00 17.70
N LYS A 159 5.25 34.50 17.97
CA LYS A 159 4.31 35.22 18.87
C LYS A 159 4.85 35.35 20.30
N SER A 160 5.59 34.36 20.79
CA SER A 160 6.18 34.39 22.13
C SER A 160 7.35 35.41 22.25
N GLN A 161 8.02 35.73 21.14
CA GLN A 161 9.05 36.77 21.11
C GLN A 161 8.49 38.18 21.29
N ILE A 162 7.20 38.38 20.93
CA ILE A 162 6.48 39.60 21.26
C ILE A 162 6.04 39.46 22.71
N ASN A 163 6.73 40.13 23.63
CA ASN A 163 6.31 40.14 25.04
C ASN A 163 4.97 40.89 25.18
N PRO A 164 3.82 40.21 25.35
CA PRO A 164 2.52 40.88 25.38
C PRO A 164 2.43 41.86 26.53
N HIS A 165 3.06 41.53 27.66
CA HIS A 165 3.06 42.40 28.85
C HIS A 165 3.80 43.71 28.60
N PHE A 166 4.92 43.67 27.89
CA PHE A 166 5.67 44.89 27.51
C PHE A 166 4.84 45.76 26.56
N MET A 167 4.16 45.18 25.61
CA MET A 167 3.30 45.90 24.66
C MET A 167 2.12 46.56 25.38
N PHE A 168 1.43 45.83 26.27
CA PHE A 168 0.32 46.37 27.05
C PHE A 168 0.78 47.48 27.99
N ASN A 169 1.93 47.34 28.66
CA ASN A 169 2.47 48.38 29.50
C ASN A 169 2.81 49.64 28.72
N ASN A 170 3.41 49.51 27.53
CA ASN A 170 3.70 50.68 26.69
C ASN A 170 2.43 51.36 26.18
N LEU A 171 1.42 50.59 25.77
CA LEU A 171 0.11 51.13 25.36
C LEU A 171 -0.57 51.89 26.53
N ASN A 172 -0.55 51.32 27.72
CA ASN A 172 -1.09 51.99 28.92
C ASN A 172 -0.34 53.28 29.25
N ASN A 173 0.98 53.33 29.13
CA ASN A 173 1.78 54.51 29.33
C ASN A 173 1.46 55.60 28.29
N ILE A 174 1.32 55.24 27.02
CA ILE A 174 0.94 56.16 25.94
C ILE A 174 -0.45 56.71 26.20
N TYR A 175 -1.41 55.84 26.60
CA TYR A 175 -2.76 56.26 26.94
C TYR A 175 -2.80 57.23 28.12
N ALA A 176 -2.03 56.96 29.19
CA ALA A 176 -1.92 57.87 30.34
C ALA A 176 -1.38 59.23 29.95
N LEU A 177 -0.32 59.28 29.12
CA LEU A 177 0.26 60.52 28.62
C LEU A 177 -0.70 61.31 27.71
N ALA A 178 -1.51 60.64 26.93
CA ALA A 178 -2.53 61.25 26.08
C ALA A 178 -3.65 61.91 26.88
N LEU A 179 -4.00 61.34 28.03
CA LEU A 179 -5.00 61.90 28.93
C LEU A 179 -4.48 63.12 29.74
N GLU A 180 -3.18 63.14 30.06
CA GLU A 180 -2.58 64.26 30.75
C GLU A 180 -2.43 65.52 29.85
N ASN A 181 -2.39 65.37 28.55
CA ASN A 181 -2.24 66.44 27.57
C ASN A 181 -3.56 66.90 26.93
N SER A 182 -4.72 66.39 27.39
CA SER A 182 -6.06 66.84 26.97
C SER A 182 -6.74 67.70 28.02
#